data_cc6b3067b9ce238ccb27ce389fbc94eb
#
_entry.id   cc6b3067b9ce238ccb27ce389fbc94eb
#
_cell.length_a   1.000
_cell.length_b   1.000
_cell.length_c   1.000
_cell.angle_alpha   90.00
_cell.angle_beta   90.00
_cell.angle_gamma   90.00
#
_symmetry.space_group_name_H-M   'P 1'
#
loop_
_entity.id
_entity.type
_entity.pdbx_description
1 polymer ?
#
loop_
_entity_poly.entity_id
_entity_poly.type
_entity_poly.pdbx_seq_one_letter_code
_entity_poly.pdbx_strand_id
1 'polypeptide(L)'
;MPVEKLSDDVLTQRLQQLPAWELQRDKLHRQFKFDNFVEAFGFMSKVALLAESMDHHPEWSNVYNRVEIHLISHDVDGISERDFALATLIDGQL
;
A
#
# COMPACT_ATOMS: atom_id res chain seq x y z
N MET A 1 -5.76 16.71 -11.86
CA MET A 1 -5.96 15.72 -12.93
C MET A 1 -6.71 14.53 -12.38
N PRO A 2 -7.71 14.03 -13.06
CA PRO A 2 -8.38 12.84 -12.59
C PRO A 2 -7.43 11.64 -12.65
N VAL A 3 -7.55 10.78 -11.63
CA VAL A 3 -6.79 9.53 -11.57
C VAL A 3 -7.56 8.49 -12.38
N GLU A 4 -6.83 7.63 -13.06
CA GLU A 4 -7.41 6.56 -13.87
C GLU A 4 -7.03 5.21 -13.31
N LYS A 5 -7.93 4.24 -13.49
CA LYS A 5 -7.61 2.85 -13.22
C LYS A 5 -6.55 2.38 -14.20
N LEU A 6 -5.47 1.77 -13.68
CA LEU A 6 -4.39 1.26 -14.51
C LEU A 6 -4.79 -0.05 -15.19
N SER A 7 -4.32 -0.26 -16.43
CA SER A 7 -4.54 -1.51 -17.15
C SER A 7 -3.69 -2.63 -16.57
N ASP A 8 -4.05 -3.87 -16.85
CA ASP A 8 -3.32 -5.05 -16.40
C ASP A 8 -1.87 -5.04 -16.87
N ASP A 9 -1.61 -4.60 -18.09
CA ASP A 9 -0.25 -4.51 -18.62
C ASP A 9 0.60 -3.52 -17.83
N VAL A 10 0.04 -2.36 -17.50
CA VAL A 10 0.74 -1.35 -16.71
C VAL A 10 0.97 -1.86 -15.28
N LEU A 11 -0.03 -2.53 -14.69
CA LEU A 11 0.12 -3.12 -13.36
C LEU A 11 1.29 -4.11 -13.32
N THR A 12 1.39 -4.99 -14.31
CA THR A 12 2.46 -5.98 -14.39
C THR A 12 3.83 -5.30 -14.44
N GLN A 13 3.98 -4.25 -15.27
CA GLN A 13 5.22 -3.51 -15.37
C GLN A 13 5.58 -2.80 -14.07
N ARG A 14 4.60 -2.13 -13.46
CA ARG A 14 4.84 -1.35 -12.24
C ARG A 14 5.18 -2.23 -11.05
N LEU A 15 4.59 -3.43 -10.97
CA LEU A 15 4.89 -4.38 -9.90
C LEU A 15 6.34 -4.86 -9.91
N GLN A 16 7.00 -4.85 -11.06
CA GLN A 16 8.42 -5.21 -11.14
C GLN A 16 9.30 -4.24 -10.34
N GLN A 17 8.85 -3.02 -10.15
CA GLN A 17 9.56 -2.00 -9.36
C GLN A 17 9.26 -2.10 -7.87
N LEU A 18 8.26 -2.89 -7.49
CA LEU A 18 7.84 -3.10 -6.10
C LEU A 18 7.78 -4.61 -5.83
N PRO A 19 8.95 -5.30 -5.80
CA PRO A 19 8.96 -6.77 -5.77
C PRO A 19 8.37 -7.39 -4.51
N ALA A 20 8.24 -6.62 -3.42
CA ALA A 20 7.64 -7.11 -2.19
C ALA A 20 6.12 -7.02 -2.19
N TRP A 21 5.54 -6.34 -3.18
CA TRP A 21 4.09 -6.21 -3.32
C TRP A 21 3.58 -7.18 -4.35
N GLU A 22 2.33 -7.62 -4.17
CA GLU A 22 1.65 -8.53 -5.08
C GLU A 22 0.22 -8.04 -5.33
N LEU A 23 -0.43 -8.62 -6.33
CA LEU A 23 -1.86 -8.41 -6.53
C LEU A 23 -2.61 -9.48 -5.73
N GLN A 24 -3.56 -9.05 -4.91
CA GLN A 24 -4.47 -9.92 -4.18
C GLN A 24 -5.86 -9.29 -4.21
N ARG A 25 -6.84 -10.00 -4.77
CA ARG A 25 -8.22 -9.52 -4.88
C ARG A 25 -8.30 -8.16 -5.59
N ASP A 26 -7.49 -8.00 -6.65
CA ASP A 26 -7.42 -6.76 -7.45
C ASP A 26 -6.94 -5.55 -6.65
N LYS A 27 -6.16 -5.78 -5.60
CA LYS A 27 -5.54 -4.73 -4.77
C LYS A 27 -4.05 -4.97 -4.68
N LEU A 28 -3.28 -3.91 -4.45
CA LEU A 28 -1.88 -4.07 -4.07
C LEU A 28 -1.83 -4.59 -2.64
N HIS A 29 -1.03 -5.62 -2.41
CA HIS A 29 -0.99 -6.29 -1.11
C HIS A 29 0.45 -6.54 -0.68
N ARG A 30 0.73 -6.28 0.59
CA ARG A 30 1.99 -6.66 1.23
C ARG A 30 1.76 -6.95 2.70
N GLN A 31 2.47 -7.96 3.22
CA GLN A 31 2.54 -8.24 4.66
C GLN A 31 3.90 -7.80 5.20
N PHE A 32 3.89 -7.30 6.43
CA PHE A 32 5.09 -6.83 7.13
C PHE A 32 5.19 -7.54 8.46
N LYS A 33 6.41 -7.88 8.87
CA LYS A 33 6.65 -8.49 10.17
C LYS A 33 7.75 -7.71 10.87
N PHE A 34 7.51 -7.36 12.12
CA PHE A 34 8.43 -6.58 12.95
C PHE A 34 8.87 -7.41 14.17
N ASP A 35 9.76 -6.86 14.98
CA ASP A 35 10.25 -7.56 16.16
C ASP A 35 9.20 -7.61 17.28
N ASN A 36 8.35 -6.59 17.35
CA ASN A 36 7.35 -6.48 18.42
C ASN A 36 6.21 -5.56 17.99
N PHE A 37 5.23 -5.42 18.88
CA PHE A 37 4.05 -4.59 18.62
C PHE A 37 4.39 -3.10 18.52
N VAL A 38 5.31 -2.62 19.35
CA VAL A 38 5.66 -1.18 19.35
C VAL A 38 6.26 -0.80 17.99
N GLU A 39 7.14 -1.63 17.43
CA GLU A 39 7.70 -1.38 16.10
C GLU A 39 6.64 -1.47 15.01
N ALA A 40 5.74 -2.43 15.10
CA ALA A 40 4.63 -2.54 14.14
C ALA A 40 3.75 -1.30 14.19
N PHE A 41 3.36 -0.87 15.38
CA PHE A 41 2.49 0.30 15.54
C PHE A 41 3.19 1.60 15.15
N GLY A 42 4.49 1.71 15.43
CA GLY A 42 5.29 2.85 14.98
C GLY A 42 5.33 2.95 13.46
N PHE A 43 5.51 1.82 12.79
CA PHE A 43 5.42 1.76 11.32
C PHE A 43 4.03 2.19 10.85
N MET A 44 2.97 1.67 11.45
CA MET A 44 1.60 2.05 11.09
C MET A 44 1.35 3.55 11.27
N SER A 45 1.91 4.14 12.33
CA SER A 45 1.77 5.57 12.59
C SER A 45 2.41 6.40 11.47
N LYS A 46 3.58 5.99 11.00
CA LYS A 46 4.25 6.66 9.87
C LYS A 46 3.41 6.52 8.60
N VAL A 47 2.90 5.32 8.33
CA VAL A 47 2.05 5.08 7.15
C VAL A 47 0.78 5.91 7.23
N ALA A 48 0.19 6.02 8.42
CA ALA A 48 -1.02 6.82 8.63
C ALA A 48 -0.79 8.28 8.26
N LEU A 49 0.35 8.85 8.64
CA LEU A 49 0.70 10.23 8.30
C LEU A 49 0.89 10.41 6.79
N LEU A 50 1.54 9.47 6.14
CA LEU A 50 1.73 9.50 4.69
C LEU A 50 0.38 9.41 3.96
N ALA A 51 -0.46 8.47 4.37
CA ALA A 51 -1.77 8.26 3.77
C ALA A 51 -2.65 9.51 3.92
N GLU A 52 -2.62 10.12 5.09
CA GLU A 52 -3.41 11.34 5.33
C GLU A 52 -2.91 12.49 4.48
N SER A 53 -1.59 12.63 4.30
CA SER A 53 -1.03 13.69 3.48
C SER A 53 -1.43 13.57 2.01
N MET A 54 -1.70 12.36 1.54
CA MET A 54 -2.12 12.08 0.17
C MET A 54 -3.63 12.03 0.01
N ASP A 55 -4.38 12.09 1.11
CA ASP A 55 -5.81 11.82 1.14
C ASP A 55 -6.14 10.49 0.45
N HIS A 56 -5.31 9.47 0.71
CA HIS A 56 -5.46 8.13 0.15
C HIS A 56 -5.12 7.10 1.22
N HIS A 57 -6.12 6.39 1.72
CA HIS A 57 -6.00 5.60 2.94
C HIS A 57 -5.93 4.10 2.63
N PRO A 58 -5.06 3.35 3.34
CA PRO A 58 -4.95 1.91 3.13
C PRO A 58 -6.10 1.15 3.78
N GLU A 59 -6.39 -0.03 3.26
CA GLU A 59 -7.15 -1.06 3.96
C GLU A 59 -6.12 -1.94 4.67
N TRP A 60 -6.13 -1.95 5.98
CA TRP A 60 -5.06 -2.64 6.71
C TRP A 60 -5.54 -3.27 8.00
N SER A 61 -4.71 -4.18 8.50
CA SER A 61 -4.94 -4.84 9.78
C SER A 61 -3.60 -5.05 10.48
N ASN A 62 -3.67 -5.22 11.80
CA ASN A 62 -2.50 -5.47 12.61
C ASN A 62 -2.83 -6.55 13.66
N VAL A 63 -1.94 -7.53 13.77
CA VAL A 63 -1.98 -8.52 14.83
C VAL A 63 -0.56 -8.59 15.41
N TYR A 64 -0.39 -8.08 16.62
CA TYR A 64 0.88 -8.03 17.34
C TYR A 64 2.00 -7.41 16.49
N ASN A 65 2.94 -8.20 15.98
CA ASN A 65 4.10 -7.72 15.21
C ASN A 65 3.87 -7.79 13.69
N ARG A 66 2.67 -8.12 13.24
CA ARG A 66 2.35 -8.26 11.81
C ARG A 66 1.38 -7.17 11.37
N VAL A 67 1.66 -6.61 10.20
CA VAL A 67 0.81 -5.62 9.55
C VAL A 67 0.52 -6.10 8.14
N GLU A 68 -0.74 -6.06 7.75
CA GLU A 68 -1.15 -6.40 6.40
C GLU A 68 -1.79 -5.18 5.76
N ILE A 69 -1.35 -4.85 4.55
CA ILE A 69 -1.83 -3.64 3.83
C ILE A 69 -2.35 -4.04 2.47
N HIS A 70 -3.55 -3.55 2.15
CA HIS A 70 -4.12 -3.58 0.80
C HIS A 70 -4.35 -2.14 0.34
N LEU A 71 -3.99 -1.85 -0.91
CA LEU A 71 -4.18 -0.53 -1.51
C LEU A 71 -5.05 -0.65 -2.76
N ILE A 72 -6.05 0.20 -2.84
CA ILE A 72 -6.96 0.31 -3.97
C ILE A 72 -7.52 1.73 -4.03
N SER A 73 -7.89 2.17 -5.22
CA SER A 73 -8.54 3.46 -5.43
C SER A 73 -10.01 3.21 -5.75
N HIS A 74 -10.87 3.36 -4.73
CA HIS A 74 -12.30 3.03 -4.85
C HIS A 74 -13.02 3.90 -5.87
N ASP A 75 -12.61 5.15 -6.03
CA ASP A 75 -13.24 6.09 -6.96
C ASP A 75 -13.03 5.71 -8.44
N VAL A 76 -12.03 4.87 -8.72
CA VAL A 76 -11.82 4.34 -10.09
C VAL A 76 -12.02 2.82 -10.14
N ASP A 77 -12.45 2.22 -9.04
CA ASP A 77 -12.75 0.81 -8.91
C ASP A 77 -11.56 -0.06 -9.34
N GLY A 78 -10.39 0.27 -8.84
CA GLY A 78 -9.17 -0.47 -9.15
C GLY A 78 -7.92 0.23 -8.66
N ILE A 79 -6.77 -0.29 -9.10
CA ILE A 79 -5.46 0.25 -8.75
C ILE A 79 -5.12 1.43 -9.65
N SER A 80 -4.61 2.50 -9.05
CA SER A 80 -4.21 3.72 -9.76
C SER A 80 -2.79 4.11 -9.37
N GLU A 81 -2.29 5.20 -9.95
CA GLU A 81 -0.98 5.78 -9.59
C GLU A 81 -0.87 6.12 -8.12
N ARG A 82 -1.99 6.49 -7.47
CA ARG A 82 -1.98 6.80 -6.03
C ARG A 82 -1.56 5.60 -5.21
N ASP A 83 -1.97 4.41 -5.61
CA ASP A 83 -1.64 3.19 -4.88
C ASP A 83 -0.15 2.88 -4.98
N PHE A 84 0.42 3.01 -6.16
CA PHE A 84 1.86 2.81 -6.36
C PHE A 84 2.68 3.88 -5.65
N ALA A 85 2.22 5.13 -5.67
CA ALA A 85 2.90 6.22 -4.95
C ALA A 85 2.92 5.94 -3.45
N LEU A 86 1.79 5.55 -2.88
CA LEU A 86 1.71 5.24 -1.45
C LEU A 86 2.56 4.00 -1.11
N ALA A 87 2.49 2.94 -1.92
CA ALA A 87 3.30 1.73 -1.70
C ALA A 87 4.79 2.06 -1.66
N THR A 88 5.25 2.92 -2.57
CA THR A 88 6.66 3.35 -2.61
C THR A 88 7.05 4.10 -1.33
N LEU A 89 6.17 5.00 -0.87
CA LEU A 89 6.41 5.74 0.37
C LEU A 89 6.40 4.81 1.59
N ILE A 90 5.50 3.83 1.60
CA ILE A 90 5.43 2.84 2.68
C ILE A 90 6.74 2.06 2.76
N ASP A 91 7.25 1.58 1.62
CA ASP A 91 8.51 0.84 1.58
C ASP A 91 9.67 1.69 2.11
N GLY A 92 9.63 2.98 1.89
CA GLY A 92 10.64 3.91 2.38
C GLY A 92 10.67 4.06 3.91
N GLN A 93 9.67 3.54 4.62
CA GLN A 93 9.60 3.61 6.08
C GLN A 93 10.23 2.40 6.78
N LEU A 94 10.72 1.45 6.03
CA LEU A 94 11.32 0.22 6.58
C LEU A 94 12.78 0.40 6.93
#